data_8d81f856ee80b7c2909e86270908a0db
#
_entry.id   8d81f856ee80b7c2909e86270908a0db
#
_cell.length_a   1.000
_cell.length_b   1.000
_cell.length_c   1.000
_cell.angle_alpha   90.00
_cell.angle_beta   90.00
_cell.angle_gamma   90.00
#
_symmetry.space_group_name_H-M   'P 1'
#
loop_
_entity.id
_entity.type
_entity.pdbx_description
1 polymer ?
#
loop_
_entity_poly.entity_id
_entity_poly.type
_entity_poly.pdbx_seq_one_letter_code
_entity_poly.pdbx_strand_id
1 'polypeptide(L)'
;MSFNPSLSVKATLDHLSRRLDPIIARRLAPHLNGLPWTAVLDALDDQRNYARTFRYETNDLHAQLRMLTERLGTLGYPFDDTARFVSTTGSKLRIIRNVSAHNGELSVGDAFRASDDAVELLKFFRDHDGAAEVESLRREALQALAAEEGVSVSEAAEDAALPALDTGDEDEELEDGPVTPSEDVLHRAPGHESQILGATRAIYEPWTVVPVGHSDVLDNLRTRRAYQQVRSVATEIVTFEGPIHMDRLTRLTGYSFGMKRLTVKRQRQIAHQVHKAGLYIDEDRFVWPREIYPNSWSEFRPNDNEAGRHFLQISPVEIANAGLFIRTRHPELTERELEDAILQTFGKKRRGASVMDHLEVAQEIMAQS
;
A
#
# COMPACT_ATOMS: atom_id res chain seq x y z
N MET A 1 -29.20 -21.73 -9.78
CA MET A 1 -28.93 -20.31 -10.07
C MET A 1 -27.49 -20.21 -10.54
N SER A 2 -27.19 -19.41 -11.56
CA SER A 2 -25.79 -19.17 -11.95
C SER A 2 -25.07 -18.37 -10.87
N PHE A 3 -23.83 -18.72 -10.57
CA PHE A 3 -22.98 -17.97 -9.63
C PHE A 3 -22.75 -16.55 -10.15
N ASN A 4 -22.86 -15.55 -9.25
CA ASN A 4 -22.63 -14.16 -9.59
C ASN A 4 -21.39 -13.63 -8.83
N PRO A 5 -20.25 -13.46 -9.51
CA PRO A 5 -19.01 -13.04 -8.88
C PRO A 5 -19.12 -11.68 -8.17
N SER A 6 -19.80 -10.71 -8.78
CA SER A 6 -19.93 -9.37 -8.20
C SER A 6 -20.74 -9.36 -6.91
N LEU A 7 -21.79 -10.17 -6.81
CA LEU A 7 -22.57 -10.33 -5.58
C LEU A 7 -21.75 -11.04 -4.50
N SER A 8 -20.99 -12.07 -4.86
CA SER A 8 -20.13 -12.81 -3.93
C SER A 8 -19.03 -11.91 -3.37
N VAL A 9 -18.31 -11.16 -4.21
CA VAL A 9 -17.31 -10.18 -3.77
C VAL A 9 -17.94 -9.15 -2.85
N LYS A 10 -19.08 -8.57 -3.23
CA LYS A 10 -19.76 -7.59 -2.38
C LYS A 10 -20.11 -8.17 -1.01
N ALA A 11 -20.69 -9.35 -0.95
CA ALA A 11 -21.04 -10.02 0.31
C ALA A 11 -19.80 -10.24 1.19
N THR A 12 -18.68 -10.68 0.59
CA THR A 12 -17.40 -10.86 1.29
C THR A 12 -16.89 -9.54 1.87
N LEU A 13 -16.86 -8.46 1.07
CA LEU A 13 -16.37 -7.15 1.48
C LEU A 13 -17.26 -6.52 2.55
N ASP A 14 -18.59 -6.64 2.42
CA ASP A 14 -19.57 -6.15 3.41
C ASP A 14 -19.43 -6.91 4.74
N HIS A 15 -19.16 -8.23 4.69
CA HIS A 15 -18.89 -9.01 5.88
C HIS A 15 -17.58 -8.59 6.55
N LEU A 16 -16.50 -8.51 5.77
CA LEU A 16 -15.18 -8.11 6.25
C LEU A 16 -15.23 -6.74 6.94
N SER A 17 -15.94 -5.76 6.38
CA SER A 17 -16.09 -4.43 6.98
C SER A 17 -16.68 -4.49 8.40
N ARG A 18 -17.71 -5.31 8.61
CA ARG A 18 -18.32 -5.47 9.95
C ARG A 18 -17.36 -6.11 10.96
N ARG A 19 -16.46 -6.98 10.50
CA ARG A 19 -15.53 -7.70 11.38
C ARG A 19 -14.27 -6.91 11.69
N LEU A 20 -13.77 -6.10 10.75
CA LEU A 20 -12.55 -5.31 10.93
C LEU A 20 -12.71 -4.14 11.90
N ASP A 21 -13.86 -3.48 11.94
CA ASP A 21 -14.09 -2.32 12.83
C ASP A 21 -13.75 -2.62 14.30
N PRO A 22 -14.31 -3.63 14.97
CA PRO A 22 -13.97 -3.95 16.34
C PRO A 22 -12.53 -4.43 16.54
N ILE A 23 -11.92 -5.07 15.52
CA ILE A 23 -10.52 -5.51 15.56
C ILE A 23 -9.59 -4.28 15.60
N ILE A 24 -9.81 -3.32 14.68
CA ILE A 24 -9.04 -2.08 14.60
C ILE A 24 -9.23 -1.26 15.86
N ALA A 25 -10.48 -1.06 16.30
CA ALA A 25 -10.80 -0.30 17.49
C ALA A 25 -10.09 -0.86 18.73
N ARG A 26 -10.14 -2.17 18.95
CA ARG A 26 -9.48 -2.84 20.09
C ARG A 26 -7.97 -2.65 20.06
N ARG A 27 -7.33 -2.81 18.90
CA ARG A 27 -5.87 -2.71 18.75
C ARG A 27 -5.37 -1.29 19.03
N LEU A 28 -6.12 -0.27 18.63
CA LEU A 28 -5.71 1.13 18.75
C LEU A 28 -6.23 1.81 20.04
N ALA A 29 -7.18 1.22 20.77
CA ALA A 29 -7.76 1.80 21.97
C ALA A 29 -6.72 2.36 22.97
N PRO A 30 -5.58 1.68 23.24
CA PRO A 30 -4.57 2.20 24.19
C PRO A 30 -3.95 3.53 23.74
N HIS A 31 -3.97 3.85 22.45
CA HIS A 31 -3.32 5.02 21.87
C HIS A 31 -4.26 6.20 21.61
N LEU A 32 -5.58 6.02 21.75
CA LEU A 32 -6.59 6.97 21.24
C LEU A 32 -7.33 7.75 22.32
N ASN A 33 -7.15 7.41 23.61
CA ASN A 33 -7.83 8.11 24.72
C ASN A 33 -9.34 8.30 24.50
N GLY A 34 -10.01 7.28 23.93
CA GLY A 34 -11.46 7.30 23.68
C GLY A 34 -11.89 7.93 22.34
N LEU A 35 -10.96 8.40 21.51
CA LEU A 35 -11.27 8.82 20.15
C LEU A 35 -11.54 7.61 19.25
N PRO A 36 -12.38 7.76 18.21
CA PRO A 36 -12.53 6.73 17.20
C PRO A 36 -11.20 6.51 16.44
N TRP A 37 -10.92 5.31 16.01
CA TRP A 37 -9.68 4.99 15.29
C TRP A 37 -9.51 5.77 13.98
N THR A 38 -10.60 6.22 13.37
CA THR A 38 -10.58 7.08 12.18
C THR A 38 -9.85 8.40 12.39
N ALA A 39 -9.76 8.88 13.64
CA ALA A 39 -9.01 10.09 13.97
C ALA A 39 -7.52 9.98 13.62
N VAL A 40 -6.97 8.75 13.55
CA VAL A 40 -5.59 8.53 13.10
C VAL A 40 -5.44 8.87 11.61
N LEU A 41 -6.38 8.41 10.77
CA LEU A 41 -6.37 8.74 9.33
C LEU A 41 -6.61 10.24 9.11
N ASP A 42 -7.54 10.83 9.86
CA ASP A 42 -7.80 12.27 9.82
C ASP A 42 -6.53 13.07 10.11
N ALA A 43 -5.81 12.70 11.16
CA ALA A 43 -4.58 13.36 11.55
C ALA A 43 -3.44 13.15 10.55
N LEU A 44 -3.30 11.95 9.98
CA LEU A 44 -2.30 11.66 8.94
C LEU A 44 -2.56 12.45 7.65
N ASP A 45 -3.83 12.54 7.25
CA ASP A 45 -4.21 13.29 6.05
C ASP A 45 -4.01 14.79 6.25
N ASP A 46 -4.35 15.33 7.43
CA ASP A 46 -4.12 16.75 7.77
C ASP A 46 -2.61 17.08 7.76
N GLN A 47 -1.76 16.20 8.30
CA GLN A 47 -0.31 16.38 8.26
C GLN A 47 0.25 16.40 6.84
N ARG A 48 -0.29 15.56 5.96
CA ARG A 48 0.12 15.46 4.55
C ARG A 48 -0.54 16.52 3.66
N ASN A 49 -1.31 17.44 4.23
CA ASN A 49 -2.12 18.42 3.52
C ASN A 49 -3.02 17.78 2.45
N TYR A 50 -3.58 16.60 2.75
CA TYR A 50 -4.51 15.95 1.83
C TYR A 50 -5.79 16.78 1.70
N ALA A 51 -6.17 17.10 0.46
CA ALA A 51 -7.45 17.74 0.20
C ALA A 51 -8.59 16.74 0.45
N ARG A 52 -9.28 16.92 1.54
CA ARG A 52 -10.33 16.04 2.00
C ARG A 52 -11.65 16.77 2.09
N THR A 53 -12.69 16.21 1.47
CA THR A 53 -14.06 16.76 1.49
C THR A 53 -15.02 15.94 2.37
N PHE A 54 -14.55 14.84 2.98
CA PHE A 54 -15.34 13.91 3.76
C PHE A 54 -14.62 13.54 5.07
N ARG A 55 -15.37 12.95 6.00
CA ARG A 55 -14.82 12.32 7.22
C ARG A 55 -14.86 10.81 7.05
N TYR A 56 -13.89 10.14 7.63
CA TYR A 56 -13.88 8.68 7.66
C TYR A 56 -14.93 8.14 8.63
N GLU A 57 -15.63 7.10 8.20
CA GLU A 57 -16.55 6.33 9.05
C GLU A 57 -15.91 4.99 9.41
N THR A 58 -16.18 4.48 10.59
CA THR A 58 -15.56 3.23 11.07
C THR A 58 -16.03 2.00 10.32
N ASN A 59 -17.19 2.05 9.67
CA ASN A 59 -17.76 1.01 8.82
C ASN A 59 -17.30 1.12 7.34
N ASP A 60 -16.48 2.12 6.98
CA ASP A 60 -15.94 2.23 5.62
C ASP A 60 -14.76 1.28 5.45
N LEU A 61 -14.97 0.24 4.64
CA LEU A 61 -13.92 -0.74 4.33
C LEU A 61 -12.68 -0.10 3.71
N HIS A 62 -12.81 1.00 2.95
CA HIS A 62 -11.64 1.71 2.43
C HIS A 62 -10.76 2.26 3.55
N ALA A 63 -11.38 2.94 4.53
CA ALA A 63 -10.67 3.44 5.70
C ALA A 63 -10.04 2.30 6.52
N GLN A 64 -10.78 1.21 6.74
CA GLN A 64 -10.29 0.04 7.47
C GLN A 64 -9.05 -0.58 6.78
N LEU A 65 -9.13 -0.81 5.48
CA LEU A 65 -7.99 -1.35 4.73
C LEU A 65 -6.81 -0.38 4.67
N ARG A 66 -7.03 0.94 4.66
CA ARG A 66 -5.94 1.92 4.85
C ARG A 66 -5.23 1.73 6.18
N MET A 67 -6.00 1.59 7.27
CA MET A 67 -5.44 1.34 8.60
C MET A 67 -4.55 0.09 8.65
N LEU A 68 -4.88 -0.94 7.89
CA LEU A 68 -4.13 -2.19 7.84
C LEU A 68 -2.89 -2.11 6.93
N THR A 69 -2.91 -1.25 5.91
CA THR A 69 -1.90 -1.25 4.83
C THR A 69 -0.96 -0.06 4.86
N GLU A 70 -1.34 1.05 5.50
CA GLU A 70 -0.53 2.26 5.58
C GLU A 70 0.27 2.31 6.89
N ARG A 71 1.41 3.01 6.82
CA ARG A 71 2.18 3.31 8.02
C ARG A 71 1.45 4.36 8.87
N LEU A 72 1.16 4.03 10.11
CA LEU A 72 0.44 4.90 11.04
C LEU A 72 1.42 5.77 11.87
N GLY A 73 2.12 6.67 11.19
CA GLY A 73 3.10 7.53 11.82
C GLY A 73 4.17 6.74 12.58
N THR A 74 4.40 7.08 13.84
CA THR A 74 5.37 6.39 14.72
C THR A 74 4.90 5.01 15.19
N LEU A 75 3.60 4.71 15.11
CA LEU A 75 3.08 3.37 15.42
C LEU A 75 3.51 2.34 14.36
N GLY A 76 4.02 2.78 13.21
CA GLY A 76 4.41 1.89 12.13
C GLY A 76 3.22 1.12 11.57
N TYR A 77 3.34 -0.20 11.56
CA TYR A 77 2.29 -1.12 11.09
C TYR A 77 1.78 -1.98 12.27
N PRO A 78 0.92 -1.44 13.14
CA PRO A 78 0.56 -2.11 14.40
C PRO A 78 -0.28 -3.37 14.22
N PHE A 79 -0.75 -3.64 13.00
CA PHE A 79 -1.54 -4.83 12.66
C PHE A 79 -0.72 -5.91 11.97
N ASP A 80 0.50 -5.60 11.53
CA ASP A 80 1.31 -6.48 10.69
C ASP A 80 2.28 -7.34 11.50
N ASP A 81 2.76 -8.38 10.87
CA ASP A 81 3.87 -9.22 11.34
C ASP A 81 5.17 -8.91 10.55
N THR A 82 6.24 -9.62 10.87
CA THR A 82 7.53 -9.48 10.17
C THR A 82 7.47 -9.88 8.70
N ALA A 83 6.52 -10.73 8.32
CA ALA A 83 6.29 -11.18 6.95
C ALA A 83 5.40 -10.21 6.15
N ARG A 84 4.87 -9.17 6.79
CA ARG A 84 3.98 -8.18 6.15
C ARG A 84 2.69 -8.81 5.61
N PHE A 85 2.19 -9.82 6.31
CA PHE A 85 1.03 -10.60 5.88
C PHE A 85 -0.23 -9.73 5.79
N VAL A 86 -0.51 -8.91 6.82
CA VAL A 86 -1.74 -8.10 6.90
C VAL A 86 -1.73 -7.01 5.82
N SER A 87 -0.63 -6.27 5.68
CA SER A 87 -0.54 -5.23 4.66
C SER A 87 -0.59 -5.79 3.24
N THR A 88 0.04 -6.94 2.99
CA THR A 88 0.00 -7.60 1.68
C THR A 88 -1.41 -8.08 1.34
N THR A 89 -2.09 -8.77 2.27
CA THR A 89 -3.46 -9.28 2.08
C THR A 89 -4.46 -8.13 2.00
N GLY A 90 -4.30 -7.11 2.85
CA GLY A 90 -5.10 -5.89 2.80
C GLY A 90 -5.00 -5.17 1.46
N SER A 91 -3.81 -5.08 0.87
CA SER A 91 -3.60 -4.48 -0.46
C SER A 91 -4.29 -5.26 -1.58
N LYS A 92 -4.29 -6.61 -1.54
CA LYS A 92 -5.06 -7.42 -2.50
C LYS A 92 -6.57 -7.10 -2.40
N LEU A 93 -7.09 -7.05 -1.17
CA LEU A 93 -8.49 -6.72 -0.93
C LEU A 93 -8.84 -5.29 -1.37
N ARG A 94 -7.92 -4.31 -1.18
CA ARG A 94 -8.10 -2.94 -1.70
C ARG A 94 -8.20 -2.91 -3.22
N ILE A 95 -7.36 -3.67 -3.93
CA ILE A 95 -7.41 -3.78 -5.39
C ILE A 95 -8.76 -4.30 -5.85
N ILE A 96 -9.25 -5.40 -5.26
CA ILE A 96 -10.56 -6.00 -5.59
C ILE A 96 -11.70 -5.03 -5.23
N ARG A 97 -11.64 -4.40 -4.05
CA ARG A 97 -12.61 -3.39 -3.62
C ARG A 97 -12.67 -2.23 -4.60
N ASN A 98 -11.54 -1.74 -5.09
CA ASN A 98 -11.51 -0.63 -6.04
C ASN A 98 -12.11 -1.03 -7.40
N VAL A 99 -11.84 -2.25 -7.89
CA VAL A 99 -12.50 -2.78 -9.10
C VAL A 99 -14.01 -2.82 -8.90
N SER A 100 -14.49 -3.36 -7.77
CA SER A 100 -15.90 -3.44 -7.42
C SER A 100 -16.58 -2.07 -7.33
N ALA A 101 -15.96 -1.11 -6.64
CA ALA A 101 -16.50 0.23 -6.45
C ALA A 101 -16.65 1.03 -7.75
N HIS A 102 -15.84 0.74 -8.75
CA HIS A 102 -15.93 1.37 -10.07
C HIS A 102 -16.75 0.56 -11.09
N ASN A 103 -17.65 -0.32 -10.61
CA ASN A 103 -18.47 -1.21 -11.43
C ASN A 103 -17.62 -2.02 -12.44
N GLY A 104 -16.44 -2.45 -12.00
CA GLY A 104 -15.55 -3.30 -12.79
C GLY A 104 -16.14 -4.70 -12.95
N GLU A 105 -15.73 -5.37 -14.04
CA GLU A 105 -16.08 -6.75 -14.27
C GLU A 105 -15.24 -7.65 -13.36
N LEU A 106 -15.91 -8.40 -12.50
CA LEU A 106 -15.29 -9.37 -11.59
C LEU A 106 -15.53 -10.78 -12.12
N SER A 107 -14.47 -11.61 -12.08
CA SER A 107 -14.55 -13.03 -12.45
C SER A 107 -14.84 -13.92 -11.24
N VAL A 108 -15.14 -15.18 -11.49
CA VAL A 108 -15.24 -16.20 -10.46
C VAL A 108 -13.93 -16.32 -9.68
N GLY A 109 -12.78 -16.26 -10.37
CA GLY A 109 -11.47 -16.24 -9.73
C GLY A 109 -11.22 -15.03 -8.84
N ASP A 110 -11.81 -13.85 -9.17
CA ASP A 110 -11.74 -12.68 -8.29
C ASP A 110 -12.59 -12.85 -7.03
N ALA A 111 -13.76 -13.48 -7.16
CA ALA A 111 -14.64 -13.81 -6.04
C ALA A 111 -13.97 -14.83 -5.09
N PHE A 112 -13.33 -15.85 -5.65
CA PHE A 112 -12.58 -16.83 -4.86
C PHE A 112 -11.42 -16.14 -4.12
N ARG A 113 -10.57 -15.36 -4.80
CA ARG A 113 -9.45 -14.66 -4.16
C ARG A 113 -9.90 -13.70 -3.06
N ALA A 114 -10.99 -12.96 -3.29
CA ALA A 114 -11.51 -12.04 -2.28
C ALA A 114 -11.94 -12.77 -1.01
N SER A 115 -12.66 -13.88 -1.14
CA SER A 115 -13.12 -14.66 0.01
C SER A 115 -11.98 -15.42 0.68
N ASP A 116 -11.01 -15.93 -0.07
CA ASP A 116 -9.83 -16.60 0.45
C ASP A 116 -8.97 -15.63 1.28
N ASP A 117 -8.60 -14.47 0.70
CA ASP A 117 -7.84 -13.43 1.41
C ASP A 117 -8.60 -12.90 2.64
N ALA A 118 -9.94 -12.81 2.60
CA ALA A 118 -10.73 -12.39 3.77
C ALA A 118 -10.76 -13.45 4.88
N VAL A 119 -10.87 -14.74 4.54
CA VAL A 119 -10.78 -15.85 5.51
C VAL A 119 -9.44 -15.85 6.18
N GLU A 120 -8.35 -15.77 5.42
CA GLU A 120 -6.99 -15.80 5.97
C GLU A 120 -6.71 -14.57 6.86
N LEU A 121 -7.18 -13.38 6.47
CA LEU A 121 -7.04 -12.17 7.26
C LEU A 121 -7.79 -12.27 8.60
N LEU A 122 -9.03 -12.80 8.60
CA LEU A 122 -9.81 -12.97 9.82
C LEU A 122 -9.21 -14.04 10.73
N LYS A 123 -8.69 -15.14 10.16
CA LYS A 123 -7.93 -16.15 10.95
C LYS A 123 -6.69 -15.56 11.60
N PHE A 124 -5.93 -14.73 10.87
CA PHE A 124 -4.76 -14.03 11.43
C PHE A 124 -5.13 -13.20 12.66
N PHE A 125 -6.28 -12.50 12.61
CA PHE A 125 -6.81 -11.75 13.75
C PHE A 125 -7.53 -12.63 14.80
N ARG A 126 -7.51 -13.95 14.68
CA ARG A 126 -8.18 -14.93 15.54
C ARG A 126 -9.71 -14.72 15.60
N ASP A 127 -10.29 -14.17 14.56
CA ASP A 127 -11.74 -14.06 14.40
C ASP A 127 -12.29 -15.29 13.68
N HIS A 128 -12.34 -16.41 14.41
CA HIS A 128 -12.76 -17.70 13.86
C HIS A 128 -14.21 -17.72 13.42
N ASP A 129 -15.09 -17.02 14.13
CA ASP A 129 -16.51 -16.94 13.78
C ASP A 129 -16.68 -16.17 12.45
N GLY A 130 -16.01 -15.00 12.35
CA GLY A 130 -16.00 -14.22 11.11
C GLY A 130 -15.44 -15.00 9.92
N ALA A 131 -14.34 -15.72 10.13
CA ALA A 131 -13.73 -16.57 9.12
C ALA A 131 -14.68 -17.69 8.67
N ALA A 132 -15.40 -18.36 9.59
CA ALA A 132 -16.34 -19.42 9.29
C ALA A 132 -17.53 -18.95 8.45
N GLU A 133 -18.01 -17.72 8.66
CA GLU A 133 -19.08 -17.14 7.85
C GLU A 133 -18.62 -16.88 6.39
N VAL A 134 -17.40 -16.36 6.19
CA VAL A 134 -16.85 -16.14 4.83
C VAL A 134 -16.49 -17.45 4.14
N GLU A 135 -16.15 -18.49 4.90
CA GLU A 135 -15.79 -19.81 4.34
C GLU A 135 -16.92 -20.42 3.48
N SER A 136 -18.19 -20.08 3.75
CA SER A 136 -19.29 -20.47 2.87
C SER A 136 -19.22 -19.81 1.49
N LEU A 137 -18.93 -18.52 1.46
CA LEU A 137 -18.75 -17.75 0.20
C LEU A 137 -17.53 -18.24 -0.58
N ARG A 138 -16.44 -18.55 0.12
CA ARG A 138 -15.22 -19.13 -0.45
C ARG A 138 -15.49 -20.46 -1.14
N ARG A 139 -16.24 -21.37 -0.48
CA ARG A 139 -16.61 -22.67 -1.06
C ARG A 139 -17.50 -22.54 -2.29
N GLU A 140 -18.49 -21.66 -2.25
CA GLU A 140 -19.34 -21.39 -3.39
C GLU A 140 -18.53 -20.86 -4.59
N ALA A 141 -17.60 -19.92 -4.35
CA ALA A 141 -16.73 -19.37 -5.38
C ALA A 141 -15.76 -20.44 -5.93
N LEU A 142 -15.22 -21.32 -5.07
CA LEU A 142 -14.36 -22.43 -5.50
C LEU A 142 -15.10 -23.44 -6.37
N GLN A 143 -16.34 -23.79 -5.99
CA GLN A 143 -17.19 -24.68 -6.78
C GLN A 143 -17.49 -24.09 -8.17
N ALA A 144 -17.79 -22.79 -8.21
CA ALA A 144 -18.05 -22.10 -9.46
C ALA A 144 -16.78 -22.03 -10.34
N LEU A 145 -15.60 -21.82 -9.74
CA LEU A 145 -14.33 -21.80 -10.45
C LEU A 145 -13.98 -23.16 -11.03
N ALA A 146 -14.14 -24.25 -10.27
CA ALA A 146 -13.93 -25.60 -10.72
C ALA A 146 -14.89 -25.98 -11.87
N ALA A 147 -16.13 -25.51 -11.81
CA ALA A 147 -17.11 -25.71 -12.89
C ALA A 147 -16.73 -24.96 -14.18
N GLU A 148 -16.15 -23.75 -14.09
CA GLU A 148 -15.64 -23.01 -15.26
C GLU A 148 -14.45 -23.73 -15.92
N GLU A 149 -13.57 -24.35 -15.11
CA GLU A 149 -12.39 -25.05 -15.61
C GLU A 149 -12.65 -26.51 -15.97
N GLY A 150 -13.87 -27.00 -15.75
CA GLY A 150 -14.26 -28.38 -16.07
C GLY A 150 -13.61 -29.43 -15.15
N VAL A 151 -13.14 -29.01 -13.97
CA VAL A 151 -12.53 -29.87 -12.96
C VAL A 151 -13.55 -30.23 -11.89
N SER A 152 -13.60 -31.51 -11.47
CA SER A 152 -14.44 -31.89 -10.33
C SER A 152 -13.77 -31.45 -9.01
N VAL A 153 -14.57 -30.91 -8.08
CA VAL A 153 -14.06 -30.44 -6.78
C VAL A 153 -13.44 -31.56 -5.96
N SER A 154 -13.84 -32.84 -6.20
CA SER A 154 -13.24 -34.01 -5.57
C SER A 154 -11.78 -34.27 -6.02
N GLU A 155 -11.48 -34.05 -7.30
CA GLU A 155 -10.11 -34.20 -7.83
C GLU A 155 -9.18 -33.09 -7.34
N ALA A 156 -9.68 -31.84 -7.26
CA ALA A 156 -8.92 -30.73 -6.73
C ALA A 156 -8.58 -30.83 -5.23
N ALA A 157 -9.44 -31.50 -4.46
CA ALA A 157 -9.20 -31.74 -3.03
C ALA A 157 -8.19 -32.86 -2.78
N GLU A 158 -8.08 -33.84 -3.67
CA GLU A 158 -7.08 -34.92 -3.56
C GLU A 158 -5.68 -34.43 -3.98
N ASP A 159 -5.57 -33.56 -4.98
CA ASP A 159 -4.31 -32.95 -5.40
C ASP A 159 -3.79 -31.88 -4.40
N ALA A 160 -4.69 -31.26 -3.64
CA ALA A 160 -4.35 -30.29 -2.60
C ALA A 160 -3.99 -30.89 -1.25
N ALA A 161 -4.09 -32.21 -1.09
CA ALA A 161 -3.62 -32.93 0.09
C ALA A 161 -2.07 -33.02 0.06
N LEU A 162 -1.40 -31.91 0.31
CA LEU A 162 -0.01 -31.93 0.73
C LEU A 162 0.09 -32.75 2.02
N PRO A 163 1.13 -33.61 2.15
CA PRO A 163 1.30 -34.36 3.37
C PRO A 163 1.35 -33.38 4.55
N ALA A 164 0.53 -33.64 5.55
CA ALA A 164 0.55 -32.88 6.78
C ALA A 164 2.00 -32.85 7.29
N LEU A 165 2.60 -31.66 7.31
CA LEU A 165 3.79 -31.44 8.10
C LEU A 165 3.39 -31.73 9.54
N ASP A 166 4.00 -32.77 10.09
CA ASP A 166 3.90 -33.14 11.48
C ASP A 166 4.42 -31.96 12.31
N THR A 167 3.50 -31.05 12.64
CA THR A 167 3.75 -30.03 13.64
C THR A 167 3.58 -30.72 14.97
N GLY A 168 4.72 -31.23 15.49
CA GLY A 168 4.78 -31.66 16.87
C GLY A 168 4.16 -30.60 17.76
N ASP A 169 3.23 -31.06 18.60
CA ASP A 169 2.65 -30.31 19.70
C ASP A 169 3.78 -29.76 20.60
N GLU A 170 4.17 -28.51 20.35
CA GLU A 170 4.76 -27.67 21.37
C GLU A 170 3.76 -26.55 21.62
N ASP A 171 2.86 -26.79 22.57
CA ASP A 171 2.07 -25.77 23.26
C ASP A 171 3.04 -24.79 23.97
N GLU A 172 3.68 -23.90 23.23
CA GLU A 172 4.16 -22.66 23.82
C GLU A 172 2.94 -21.73 23.99
N GLU A 173 2.39 -21.77 25.19
CA GLU A 173 1.56 -20.70 25.73
C GLU A 173 2.36 -19.38 25.57
N LEU A 174 2.10 -18.66 24.48
CA LEU A 174 2.50 -17.27 24.38
C LEU A 174 1.70 -16.51 25.45
N GLU A 175 2.32 -16.30 26.60
CA GLU A 175 1.84 -15.38 27.61
C GLU A 175 1.53 -14.04 26.92
N ASP A 176 0.26 -13.69 26.96
CA ASP A 176 -0.30 -12.42 26.54
C ASP A 176 0.13 -11.34 27.56
N GLY A 177 1.44 -11.10 27.63
CA GLY A 177 2.01 -9.97 28.35
C GLY A 177 1.62 -8.71 27.59
N PRO A 178 1.17 -7.64 28.28
CA PRO A 178 0.94 -6.36 27.64
C PRO A 178 2.25 -5.96 26.96
N VAL A 179 2.21 -5.75 25.63
CA VAL A 179 3.31 -5.13 24.90
C VAL A 179 3.40 -3.71 25.41
N THR A 180 4.16 -3.52 26.48
CA THR A 180 4.60 -2.19 26.90
C THR A 180 5.45 -1.68 25.76
N PRO A 181 5.15 -0.50 25.21
CA PRO A 181 6.07 0.17 24.28
C PRO A 181 7.43 0.20 24.96
N SER A 182 8.48 -0.26 24.28
CA SER A 182 9.82 -0.18 24.83
C SER A 182 10.07 1.29 25.25
N GLU A 183 10.61 1.50 26.44
CA GLU A 183 10.87 2.84 27.00
C GLU A 183 11.72 3.72 26.07
N ASP A 184 12.45 3.14 25.14
CA ASP A 184 13.19 3.80 24.07
C ASP A 184 12.32 4.63 23.10
N VAL A 185 11.03 4.36 23.01
CA VAL A 185 10.08 5.16 22.18
C VAL A 185 9.70 6.46 22.89
N LEU A 186 9.80 6.52 24.21
CA LEU A 186 9.38 7.65 25.04
C LEU A 186 10.47 8.70 25.30
N HIS A 187 11.72 8.41 24.99
CA HIS A 187 12.87 9.31 25.27
C HIS A 187 13.45 9.98 24.02
N ARG A 188 12.60 10.48 23.12
CA ARG A 188 13.10 11.38 22.07
C ARG A 188 13.19 12.80 22.59
N ALA A 189 14.36 13.43 22.33
CA ALA A 189 14.72 14.75 22.78
C ALA A 189 13.67 15.84 22.46
N PRO A 190 13.53 16.90 23.30
CA PRO A 190 12.58 17.98 23.08
C PRO A 190 12.83 18.66 21.74
N GLY A 191 11.76 18.80 20.95
CA GLY A 191 11.79 19.40 19.61
C GLY A 191 11.33 18.49 18.49
N HIS A 192 10.84 17.27 18.81
CA HIS A 192 10.29 16.36 17.80
C HIS A 192 8.82 16.62 17.52
N GLU A 193 8.52 16.62 16.24
CA GLU A 193 7.20 16.60 15.62
C GLU A 193 6.32 15.49 16.22
N SER A 194 5.02 15.64 16.13
CA SER A 194 4.03 14.76 16.74
C SER A 194 4.41 13.28 16.62
N GLN A 195 4.48 12.58 17.72
CA GLN A 195 4.87 11.17 17.79
C GLN A 195 3.88 10.24 17.07
N ILE A 196 2.61 10.63 16.98
CA ILE A 196 1.55 9.83 16.34
C ILE A 196 1.52 10.09 14.83
N LEU A 197 1.75 11.33 14.39
CA LEU A 197 1.52 11.75 13.02
C LEU A 197 2.72 11.49 12.09
N GLY A 198 3.88 11.17 12.62
CA GLY A 198 5.10 11.09 11.84
C GLY A 198 5.77 12.45 11.66
N ALA A 199 6.91 12.46 11.04
CA ALA A 199 7.74 13.64 10.85
C ALA A 199 7.74 14.06 9.38
N THR A 200 8.08 15.32 9.09
CA THR A 200 8.43 15.81 7.75
C THR A 200 9.47 14.89 7.08
N ARG A 201 10.41 14.36 7.87
CA ARG A 201 11.31 13.27 7.49
C ARG A 201 10.63 11.93 7.73
N ALA A 202 10.02 11.35 6.70
CA ALA A 202 9.37 10.05 6.75
C ALA A 202 10.35 8.90 6.41
N ILE A 203 9.97 7.66 6.71
CA ILE A 203 10.74 6.48 6.30
C ILE A 203 10.28 6.07 4.90
N TYR A 204 11.24 5.85 3.99
CA TYR A 204 10.92 5.25 2.70
C TYR A 204 10.70 3.74 2.86
N GLU A 205 9.56 3.28 2.44
CA GLU A 205 9.22 1.86 2.36
C GLU A 205 8.81 1.52 0.93
N PRO A 206 9.53 0.58 0.28
CA PRO A 206 9.17 0.17 -1.07
C PRO A 206 7.88 -0.66 -1.05
N TRP A 207 7.10 -0.52 -2.11
CA TRP A 207 5.97 -1.42 -2.36
C TRP A 207 6.43 -2.87 -2.42
N THR A 208 5.80 -3.73 -1.60
CA THR A 208 5.95 -5.17 -1.74
C THR A 208 5.07 -5.66 -2.89
N VAL A 209 5.67 -6.33 -3.87
CA VAL A 209 4.93 -6.81 -5.05
C VAL A 209 3.86 -7.81 -4.62
N VAL A 210 2.61 -7.46 -4.87
CA VAL A 210 1.44 -8.29 -4.57
C VAL A 210 1.00 -8.99 -5.85
N PRO A 211 1.03 -10.33 -5.93
CA PRO A 211 0.51 -11.07 -7.07
C PRO A 211 -1.01 -10.93 -7.17
N VAL A 212 -1.51 -10.40 -8.29
CA VAL A 212 -2.96 -10.16 -8.49
C VAL A 212 -3.53 -10.87 -9.72
N GLY A 213 -2.68 -11.44 -10.58
CA GLY A 213 -3.10 -12.11 -11.80
C GLY A 213 -1.94 -12.61 -12.62
N HIS A 214 -2.22 -13.08 -13.83
CA HIS A 214 -1.25 -13.59 -14.78
C HIS A 214 -0.97 -12.58 -15.90
N SER A 215 0.11 -12.80 -16.64
CA SER A 215 0.58 -11.91 -17.71
C SER A 215 -0.38 -11.77 -18.89
N ASP A 216 -1.31 -12.72 -19.08
CA ASP A 216 -2.37 -12.68 -20.10
C ASP A 216 -3.30 -11.47 -19.95
N VAL A 217 -3.51 -10.99 -18.73
CA VAL A 217 -4.22 -9.73 -18.46
C VAL A 217 -3.57 -8.58 -19.23
N LEU A 218 -2.24 -8.52 -19.23
CA LEU A 218 -1.48 -7.48 -19.92
C LEU A 218 -1.51 -7.63 -21.45
N ASP A 219 -1.85 -8.81 -21.99
CA ASP A 219 -2.04 -9.04 -23.42
C ASP A 219 -3.42 -8.54 -23.88
N ASN A 220 -4.38 -8.48 -22.99
CA ASN A 220 -5.76 -8.20 -23.26
C ASN A 220 -6.24 -6.81 -22.78
N LEU A 221 -5.36 -5.82 -22.71
CA LEU A 221 -5.63 -4.45 -22.19
C LEU A 221 -6.74 -3.68 -22.94
N ARG A 222 -7.32 -4.26 -24.00
CA ARG A 222 -8.51 -3.72 -24.69
C ARG A 222 -9.80 -4.10 -23.98
N THR A 223 -9.80 -5.17 -23.19
CA THR A 223 -10.98 -5.59 -22.44
C THR A 223 -11.17 -4.71 -21.21
N ARG A 224 -12.43 -4.43 -20.87
CA ARG A 224 -12.77 -3.60 -19.71
C ARG A 224 -12.16 -4.15 -18.43
N ARG A 225 -12.29 -5.44 -18.21
CA ARG A 225 -11.73 -6.14 -17.05
C ARG A 225 -10.23 -5.93 -16.92
N ALA A 226 -9.45 -6.21 -17.97
CA ALA A 226 -8.00 -6.14 -17.92
C ALA A 226 -7.48 -4.73 -17.64
N TYR A 227 -7.99 -3.70 -18.33
CA TYR A 227 -7.51 -2.34 -18.07
C TYR A 227 -7.93 -1.83 -16.69
N GLN A 228 -9.11 -2.19 -16.18
CA GLN A 228 -9.55 -1.80 -14.84
C GLN A 228 -8.66 -2.45 -13.78
N GLN A 229 -8.35 -3.71 -13.91
CA GLN A 229 -7.44 -4.42 -13.00
C GLN A 229 -6.04 -3.78 -12.98
N VAL A 230 -5.47 -3.48 -14.14
CA VAL A 230 -4.17 -2.80 -14.24
C VAL A 230 -4.19 -1.40 -13.60
N ARG A 231 -5.26 -0.63 -13.85
CA ARG A 231 -5.42 0.70 -13.24
C ARG A 231 -5.55 0.62 -11.72
N SER A 232 -6.31 -0.35 -11.19
CA SER A 232 -6.47 -0.55 -9.75
C SER A 232 -5.16 -0.91 -9.09
N VAL A 233 -4.35 -1.79 -9.68
CA VAL A 233 -3.01 -2.13 -9.20
C VAL A 233 -2.10 -0.90 -9.21
N ALA A 234 -2.06 -0.17 -10.32
CA ALA A 234 -1.24 1.03 -10.42
C ALA A 234 -1.65 2.10 -9.39
N THR A 235 -2.96 2.30 -9.19
CA THR A 235 -3.47 3.25 -8.18
C THR A 235 -3.07 2.82 -6.78
N GLU A 236 -3.15 1.53 -6.46
CA GLU A 236 -2.75 1.01 -5.15
C GLU A 236 -1.25 1.24 -4.89
N ILE A 237 -0.39 0.96 -5.87
CA ILE A 237 1.06 1.22 -5.77
C ILE A 237 1.32 2.71 -5.54
N VAL A 238 0.64 3.59 -6.28
CA VAL A 238 0.79 5.05 -6.14
C VAL A 238 0.32 5.52 -4.77
N THR A 239 -0.79 5.00 -4.27
CA THR A 239 -1.30 5.35 -2.94
C THR A 239 -0.31 4.96 -1.84
N PHE A 240 0.38 3.84 -2.00
CA PHE A 240 1.35 3.35 -1.02
C PHE A 240 2.72 4.05 -1.13
N GLU A 241 3.29 4.15 -2.33
CA GLU A 241 4.68 4.57 -2.56
C GLU A 241 4.81 5.98 -3.16
N GLY A 242 3.71 6.59 -3.59
CA GLY A 242 3.73 7.89 -4.27
C GLY A 242 4.27 9.06 -3.42
N PRO A 243 4.85 10.09 -4.06
CA PRO A 243 5.10 10.18 -5.51
C PRO A 243 6.10 9.13 -6.00
N ILE A 244 5.80 8.53 -7.16
CA ILE A 244 6.59 7.45 -7.74
C ILE A 244 6.86 7.70 -9.23
N HIS A 245 8.10 7.49 -9.68
CA HIS A 245 8.45 7.66 -11.08
C HIS A 245 7.75 6.62 -11.98
N MET A 246 7.23 7.06 -13.13
CA MET A 246 6.45 6.23 -14.08
C MET A 246 7.15 4.93 -14.44
N ASP A 247 8.47 4.93 -14.65
CA ASP A 247 9.21 3.73 -15.02
C ASP A 247 9.26 2.69 -13.90
N ARG A 248 9.30 3.14 -12.64
CA ARG A 248 9.22 2.26 -11.48
C ARG A 248 7.80 1.72 -11.32
N LEU A 249 6.80 2.59 -11.40
CA LEU A 249 5.39 2.22 -11.30
C LEU A 249 5.01 1.15 -12.33
N THR A 250 5.38 1.35 -13.60
CA THR A 250 5.07 0.38 -14.66
C THR A 250 5.74 -0.98 -14.44
N ARG A 251 6.97 -1.00 -13.90
CA ARG A 251 7.65 -2.26 -13.54
C ARG A 251 6.93 -2.98 -12.40
N LEU A 252 6.63 -2.28 -11.30
CA LEU A 252 5.93 -2.88 -10.16
C LEU A 252 4.56 -3.40 -10.56
N THR A 253 3.81 -2.62 -11.35
CA THR A 253 2.53 -3.07 -11.93
C THR A 253 2.70 -4.34 -12.73
N GLY A 254 3.69 -4.40 -13.62
CA GLY A 254 3.94 -5.62 -14.42
C GLY A 254 4.33 -6.83 -13.57
N TYR A 255 5.11 -6.62 -12.51
CA TYR A 255 5.49 -7.69 -11.58
C TYR A 255 4.29 -8.25 -10.82
N SER A 256 3.30 -7.43 -10.49
CA SER A 256 2.04 -7.88 -9.88
C SER A 256 1.22 -8.82 -10.77
N PHE A 257 1.49 -8.82 -12.09
CA PHE A 257 0.92 -9.76 -13.05
C PHE A 257 1.90 -10.89 -13.44
N GLY A 258 2.85 -11.21 -12.58
CA GLY A 258 3.79 -12.32 -12.77
C GLY A 258 4.91 -12.10 -13.79
N MET A 259 5.05 -10.87 -14.31
CA MET A 259 6.17 -10.57 -15.23
C MET A 259 7.48 -10.52 -14.45
N LYS A 260 8.54 -11.18 -14.95
CA LYS A 260 9.90 -11.04 -14.39
C LYS A 260 10.68 -9.89 -15.04
N ARG A 261 10.36 -9.55 -16.27
CA ARG A 261 10.95 -8.45 -17.04
C ARG A 261 9.89 -7.84 -17.95
N LEU A 262 9.94 -6.53 -18.16
CA LEU A 262 9.04 -5.84 -19.06
C LEU A 262 9.79 -5.38 -20.30
N THR A 263 9.19 -5.58 -21.47
CA THR A 263 9.63 -4.94 -22.71
C THR A 263 9.19 -3.49 -22.74
N VAL A 264 9.89 -2.66 -23.52
CA VAL A 264 9.52 -1.23 -23.71
C VAL A 264 8.06 -1.08 -24.19
N LYS A 265 7.62 -1.98 -25.11
CA LYS A 265 6.23 -1.99 -25.58
C LYS A 265 5.25 -2.20 -24.41
N ARG A 266 5.52 -3.16 -23.54
CA ARG A 266 4.68 -3.48 -22.39
C ARG A 266 4.65 -2.33 -21.38
N GLN A 267 5.79 -1.71 -21.10
CA GLN A 267 5.86 -0.53 -20.24
C GLN A 267 4.99 0.61 -20.78
N ARG A 268 5.06 0.90 -22.09
CA ARG A 268 4.22 1.92 -22.73
C ARG A 268 2.74 1.61 -22.64
N GLN A 269 2.35 0.33 -22.78
CA GLN A 269 0.96 -0.09 -22.63
C GLN A 269 0.45 0.12 -21.21
N ILE A 270 1.24 -0.25 -20.19
CA ILE A 270 0.90 -0.02 -18.77
C ILE A 270 0.84 1.48 -18.48
N ALA A 271 1.86 2.26 -18.91
CA ALA A 271 1.87 3.71 -18.74
C ALA A 271 0.63 4.39 -19.34
N HIS A 272 0.18 3.92 -20.51
CA HIS A 272 -1.09 4.40 -21.08
C HIS A 272 -2.28 4.15 -20.15
N GLN A 273 -2.34 3.01 -19.46
CA GLN A 273 -3.40 2.74 -18.49
C GLN A 273 -3.26 3.61 -17.24
N VAL A 274 -2.04 3.92 -16.80
CA VAL A 274 -1.80 4.86 -15.68
C VAL A 274 -2.33 6.25 -16.02
N HIS A 275 -2.04 6.77 -17.23
CA HIS A 275 -2.60 8.05 -17.70
C HIS A 275 -4.14 8.07 -17.70
N LYS A 276 -4.78 6.90 -17.92
CA LYS A 276 -6.24 6.77 -17.91
C LYS A 276 -6.82 6.45 -16.53
N ALA A 277 -6.00 6.29 -15.50
CA ALA A 277 -6.45 6.01 -14.14
C ALA A 277 -6.91 7.28 -13.38
N GLY A 278 -6.74 8.47 -13.95
CA GLY A 278 -7.12 9.75 -13.33
C GLY A 278 -6.19 10.14 -12.17
N LEU A 279 -4.92 9.72 -12.24
CA LEU A 279 -3.86 10.15 -11.34
C LEU A 279 -3.18 11.39 -11.90
N TYR A 280 -2.69 12.26 -11.01
CA TYR A 280 -1.88 13.40 -11.44
C TYR A 280 -0.47 12.91 -11.80
N ILE A 281 0.05 13.40 -12.92
CA ILE A 281 1.40 13.09 -13.41
C ILE A 281 2.06 14.44 -13.73
N ASP A 282 3.18 14.71 -13.08
CA ASP A 282 3.93 15.94 -13.31
C ASP A 282 4.82 15.89 -14.56
N GLU A 283 5.50 17.00 -14.86
CA GLU A 283 6.38 17.15 -16.04
C GLU A 283 7.60 16.22 -15.97
N ASP A 284 8.07 15.89 -14.77
CA ASP A 284 9.18 14.98 -14.51
C ASP A 284 8.75 13.50 -14.48
N ARG A 285 7.49 13.22 -14.87
CA ARG A 285 6.91 11.87 -14.95
C ARG A 285 6.74 11.17 -13.60
N PHE A 286 6.59 11.91 -12.52
CA PHE A 286 6.17 11.35 -11.25
C PHE A 286 4.64 11.27 -11.18
N VAL A 287 4.17 10.15 -10.67
CA VAL A 287 2.74 9.87 -10.49
C VAL A 287 2.41 10.07 -9.02
N TRP A 288 1.41 10.89 -8.76
CA TRP A 288 1.04 11.33 -7.42
C TRP A 288 -0.25 10.65 -6.95
N PRO A 289 -0.36 10.35 -5.65
CA PRO A 289 -1.64 9.98 -5.04
C PRO A 289 -2.69 11.07 -5.30
N ARG A 290 -3.95 10.66 -5.42
CA ARG A 290 -5.05 11.59 -5.74
C ARG A 290 -5.23 12.68 -4.70
N GLU A 291 -4.92 12.35 -3.46
CA GLU A 291 -5.12 13.18 -2.28
C GLU A 291 -3.96 14.15 -2.04
N ILE A 292 -2.84 13.97 -2.72
CA ILE A 292 -1.63 14.81 -2.56
C ILE A 292 -1.52 15.81 -3.70
N TYR A 293 -1.42 17.10 -3.35
CA TYR A 293 -1.04 18.16 -4.27
C TYR A 293 0.46 18.43 -4.15
N PRO A 294 1.26 18.31 -5.23
CA PRO A 294 2.72 18.50 -5.18
C PRO A 294 3.15 19.79 -4.48
N ASN A 295 2.45 20.90 -4.76
CA ASN A 295 2.78 22.22 -4.23
C ASN A 295 2.53 22.40 -2.73
N SER A 296 1.76 21.52 -2.11
CA SER A 296 1.46 21.55 -0.66
C SER A 296 2.13 20.42 0.11
N TRP A 297 2.80 19.51 -0.59
CA TRP A 297 3.45 18.37 0.05
C TRP A 297 4.82 18.75 0.61
N SER A 298 5.04 18.49 1.89
CA SER A 298 6.25 18.91 2.63
C SER A 298 7.11 17.75 3.16
N GLU A 299 6.71 16.52 2.90
CA GLU A 299 7.46 15.34 3.37
C GLU A 299 8.62 14.99 2.44
N PHE A 300 9.64 14.32 2.99
CA PHE A 300 10.70 13.65 2.25
C PHE A 300 11.09 12.34 2.92
N ARG A 301 11.59 11.40 2.15
CA ARG A 301 11.91 10.02 2.59
C ARG A 301 13.36 9.70 2.23
N PRO A 302 14.31 9.81 3.16
CA PRO A 302 15.72 9.54 2.94
C PRO A 302 15.99 8.11 2.45
N ASN A 303 17.10 7.91 1.76
CA ASN A 303 17.64 6.59 1.45
C ASN A 303 18.60 6.11 2.54
N ASP A 304 18.12 5.99 3.77
CA ASP A 304 18.87 5.55 4.93
C ASP A 304 18.71 4.06 5.27
N ASN A 305 18.04 3.30 4.41
CA ASN A 305 17.87 1.86 4.49
C ASN A 305 18.36 1.14 3.21
N GLU A 306 18.43 -0.19 3.25
CA GLU A 306 18.89 -1.02 2.12
C GLU A 306 17.95 -0.95 0.89
N ALA A 307 16.72 -0.51 1.07
CA ALA A 307 15.70 -0.41 0.03
C ALA A 307 15.75 0.91 -0.77
N GLY A 308 16.87 1.62 -0.72
CA GLY A 308 17.05 2.94 -1.34
C GLY A 308 16.65 3.03 -2.81
N ARG A 309 16.04 4.16 -3.16
CA ARG A 309 15.64 4.49 -4.55
C ARG A 309 16.83 5.03 -5.34
N HIS A 310 16.80 4.84 -6.66
CA HIS A 310 17.73 5.56 -7.52
C HIS A 310 17.41 7.07 -7.47
N PHE A 311 18.44 7.94 -7.37
CA PHE A 311 18.24 9.38 -7.18
C PHE A 311 17.30 10.02 -8.21
N LEU A 312 17.43 9.67 -9.49
CA LEU A 312 16.55 10.14 -10.56
C LEU A 312 15.11 9.58 -10.50
N GLN A 313 14.82 8.71 -9.54
CA GLN A 313 13.47 8.19 -9.27
C GLN A 313 12.87 8.77 -7.98
N ILE A 314 13.51 9.79 -7.43
CA ILE A 314 13.01 10.59 -6.31
C ILE A 314 12.48 11.91 -6.90
N SER A 315 11.26 12.29 -6.55
CA SER A 315 10.65 13.51 -7.08
C SER A 315 11.50 14.75 -6.73
N PRO A 316 11.70 15.70 -7.67
CA PRO A 316 12.36 16.98 -7.36
C PRO A 316 11.69 17.72 -6.20
N VAL A 317 10.37 17.61 -6.04
CA VAL A 317 9.63 18.17 -4.89
C VAL A 317 10.10 17.52 -3.58
N GLU A 318 10.27 16.20 -3.56
CA GLU A 318 10.78 15.48 -2.38
C GLU A 318 12.21 15.88 -2.03
N ILE A 319 13.05 16.09 -3.05
CA ILE A 319 14.43 16.56 -2.87
C ILE A 319 14.44 18.01 -2.35
N ALA A 320 13.55 18.86 -2.89
CA ALA A 320 13.41 20.25 -2.43
C ALA A 320 12.96 20.31 -0.96
N ASN A 321 12.01 19.47 -0.55
CA ASN A 321 11.57 19.38 0.85
C ASN A 321 12.71 18.99 1.79
N ALA A 322 13.56 18.06 1.38
CA ALA A 322 14.77 17.71 2.15
C ALA A 322 15.74 18.90 2.26
N GLY A 323 15.94 19.63 1.16
CA GLY A 323 16.79 20.82 1.13
C GLY A 323 16.29 21.94 2.05
N LEU A 324 14.99 22.24 2.03
CA LEU A 324 14.35 23.21 2.92
C LEU A 324 14.48 22.79 4.39
N PHE A 325 14.27 21.52 4.67
CA PHE A 325 14.43 20.98 6.02
C PHE A 325 15.86 21.11 6.53
N ILE A 326 16.87 20.81 5.70
CA ILE A 326 18.29 20.94 6.05
C ILE A 326 18.65 22.42 6.23
N ARG A 327 18.26 23.29 5.31
CA ARG A 327 18.53 24.74 5.37
C ARG A 327 17.95 25.39 6.63
N THR A 328 16.75 24.98 7.04
CA THR A 328 16.13 25.50 8.28
C THR A 328 16.89 25.10 9.53
N ARG A 329 17.51 23.92 9.55
CA ARG A 329 18.28 23.41 10.72
C ARG A 329 19.74 23.83 10.72
N HIS A 330 20.28 24.11 9.54
CA HIS A 330 21.67 24.42 9.29
C HIS A 330 21.78 25.65 8.37
N PRO A 331 21.34 26.83 8.84
CA PRO A 331 21.38 28.05 8.03
C PRO A 331 22.78 28.53 7.71
N GLU A 332 23.80 28.01 8.40
CA GLU A 332 25.23 28.32 8.21
C GLU A 332 25.84 27.64 6.98
N LEU A 333 25.20 26.66 6.39
CA LEU A 333 25.74 25.91 5.24
C LEU A 333 25.84 26.81 4.00
N THR A 334 26.95 26.71 3.32
CA THR A 334 27.09 27.25 1.96
C THR A 334 26.21 26.46 0.99
N GLU A 335 25.90 27.02 -0.18
CA GLU A 335 25.09 26.33 -1.21
C GLU A 335 25.71 24.97 -1.57
N ARG A 336 27.03 24.88 -1.68
CA ARG A 336 27.71 23.63 -2.00
C ARG A 336 27.59 22.59 -0.89
N GLU A 337 27.70 23.01 0.36
CA GLU A 337 27.53 22.11 1.52
C GLU A 337 26.08 21.64 1.64
N LEU A 338 25.12 22.51 1.33
CA LEU A 338 23.71 22.14 1.27
C LEU A 338 23.45 21.10 0.18
N GLU A 339 23.99 21.29 -1.03
CA GLU A 339 23.90 20.27 -2.10
C GLU A 339 24.49 18.93 -1.67
N ASP A 340 25.67 18.93 -1.04
CA ASP A 340 26.31 17.71 -0.56
C ASP A 340 25.46 17.03 0.53
N ALA A 341 24.84 17.79 1.43
CA ALA A 341 23.94 17.27 2.46
C ALA A 341 22.66 16.68 1.87
N ILE A 342 22.07 17.33 0.86
CA ILE A 342 20.91 16.80 0.12
C ILE A 342 21.28 15.47 -0.56
N LEU A 343 22.36 15.45 -1.32
CA LEU A 343 22.82 14.24 -2.01
C LEU A 343 23.08 13.10 -1.01
N GLN A 344 23.71 13.40 0.12
CA GLN A 344 23.97 12.42 1.18
C GLN A 344 22.67 11.88 1.80
N THR A 345 21.66 12.71 2.00
CA THR A 345 20.35 12.31 2.51
C THR A 345 19.72 11.21 1.65
N PHE A 346 19.95 11.26 0.34
CA PHE A 346 19.45 10.25 -0.59
C PHE A 346 20.54 9.23 -1.01
N GLY A 347 21.59 9.07 -0.22
CA GLY A 347 22.63 8.06 -0.42
C GLY A 347 23.50 8.27 -1.65
N LYS A 348 23.55 9.50 -2.19
CA LYS A 348 24.31 9.82 -3.40
C LYS A 348 25.65 10.47 -3.07
N LYS A 349 26.74 9.83 -3.52
CA LYS A 349 28.13 10.32 -3.27
C LYS A 349 28.75 11.01 -4.48
N ARG A 350 28.25 10.76 -5.69
CA ARG A 350 28.85 11.25 -6.94
C ARG A 350 27.96 12.27 -7.62
N ARG A 351 28.55 13.37 -8.05
CA ARG A 351 27.92 14.45 -8.81
C ARG A 351 28.08 14.17 -10.31
N GLY A 352 27.24 13.29 -10.87
CA GLY A 352 27.14 13.10 -12.33
C GLY A 352 26.25 14.17 -12.95
N ALA A 353 26.43 14.48 -14.23
CA ALA A 353 25.66 15.52 -14.94
C ALA A 353 24.15 15.37 -14.71
N SER A 354 23.56 14.22 -15.01
CA SER A 354 22.12 13.96 -14.82
C SER A 354 21.66 14.08 -13.36
N VAL A 355 22.55 13.84 -12.38
CA VAL A 355 22.23 14.03 -10.95
C VAL A 355 22.17 15.52 -10.63
N MET A 356 23.08 16.30 -11.19
CA MET A 356 23.11 17.75 -10.99
C MET A 356 21.95 18.43 -11.69
N ASP A 357 21.64 18.05 -12.93
CA ASP A 357 20.46 18.55 -13.66
C ASP A 357 19.16 18.29 -12.85
N HIS A 358 19.03 17.11 -12.27
CA HIS A 358 17.88 16.75 -11.44
C HIS A 358 17.84 17.50 -10.10
N LEU A 359 18.99 17.77 -9.51
CA LEU A 359 19.11 18.59 -8.31
C LEU A 359 18.80 20.07 -8.58
N GLU A 360 19.19 20.59 -9.75
CA GLU A 360 18.87 21.96 -10.17
C GLU A 360 17.37 22.21 -10.22
N VAL A 361 16.58 21.27 -10.79
CA VAL A 361 15.10 21.35 -10.74
C VAL A 361 14.59 21.46 -9.30
N ALA A 362 15.14 20.65 -8.38
CA ALA A 362 14.76 20.73 -6.98
C ALA A 362 15.15 22.06 -6.32
N GLN A 363 16.30 22.63 -6.68
CA GLN A 363 16.74 23.96 -6.20
C GLN A 363 15.82 25.08 -6.70
N GLU A 364 15.34 25.01 -7.95
CA GLU A 364 14.36 25.95 -8.47
C GLU A 364 13.05 25.91 -7.67
N ILE A 365 12.58 24.72 -7.30
CA ILE A 365 11.40 24.54 -6.42
C ILE A 365 11.66 25.16 -5.04
N MET A 366 12.85 24.93 -4.46
CA MET A 366 13.22 25.51 -3.16
C MET A 366 13.28 27.04 -3.19
N ALA A 367 13.63 27.63 -4.32
CA ALA A 367 13.71 29.10 -4.47
C ALA A 367 12.33 29.76 -4.59
N GLN A 368 11.30 28.99 -4.95
CA GLN A 368 9.91 29.45 -5.09
C GLN A 368 9.07 29.25 -3.81
N SER A 369 9.60 28.50 -2.84
CA SER A 369 8.97 28.18 -1.55
C SER A 369 9.38 29.18 -0.46
#